data_8d188786a3721c1cff00cb96935830cb
#
_entry.id   8d188786a3721c1cff00cb96935830cb
#
_cell.length_a   1.000
_cell.length_b   1.000
_cell.length_c   1.000
_cell.angle_alpha   90.00
_cell.angle_beta   90.00
_cell.angle_gamma   90.00
#
_symmetry.space_group_name_H-M   'P 1'
#
loop_
_entity.id
_entity.type
_entity.pdbx_description
1 polymer ?
#
loop_
_entity_poly.entity_id
_entity_poly.type
_entity_poly.pdbx_seq_one_letter_code
_entity_poly.pdbx_strand_id
1 'polypeptide(L)'
;MRPEDFREISCLWQSWDTRLLGICALETAVPGMVWSIWHDGQPAAAYGFSRAAAFDPDHWQAWAFGTVHFKRCVPLITRHLNEIRPIVERDCRRLQVITHDGHDIAHRWIESLGGEKEGLLRSYGRSGEDFFLYSWVRDRPVTAC
;
A
#
# COMPACT_ATOMS: atom_id res chain seq x y z
N MET A 1 -5.87 2.37 -15.20
CA MET A 1 -5.36 2.89 -13.90
C MET A 1 -5.82 4.33 -13.74
N ARG A 2 -6.15 4.76 -12.51
CA ARG A 2 -6.53 6.15 -12.24
C ARG A 2 -5.35 7.08 -12.49
N PRO A 3 -5.58 8.36 -12.88
CA PRO A 3 -4.50 9.32 -13.09
C PRO A 3 -3.62 9.55 -11.84
N GLU A 4 -4.23 9.56 -10.66
CA GLU A 4 -3.54 9.74 -9.38
C GLU A 4 -2.58 8.57 -9.09
N ASP A 5 -3.07 7.33 -9.22
CA ASP A 5 -2.25 6.11 -9.03
C ASP A 5 -1.14 6.06 -10.08
N PHE A 6 -1.47 6.40 -11.33
CA PHE A 6 -0.49 6.43 -12.41
C PHE A 6 0.62 7.44 -12.13
N ARG A 7 0.27 8.64 -11.63
CA ARG A 7 1.24 9.67 -11.25
C ARG A 7 2.17 9.14 -10.15
N GLU A 8 1.60 8.60 -9.07
CA GLU A 8 2.36 8.10 -7.93
C GLU A 8 3.29 6.95 -8.32
N ILE A 9 2.78 5.97 -9.05
CA ILE A 9 3.58 4.83 -9.51
C ILE A 9 4.67 5.26 -10.49
N SER A 10 4.37 6.19 -11.40
CA SER A 10 5.33 6.68 -12.39
C SER A 10 6.50 7.44 -11.77
N CYS A 11 6.32 8.03 -10.59
CA CYS A 11 7.41 8.65 -9.84
C CYS A 11 8.42 7.61 -9.31
N LEU A 12 7.99 6.38 -9.07
CA LEU A 12 8.80 5.32 -8.47
C LEU A 12 9.25 4.26 -9.46
N TRP A 13 8.49 4.08 -10.54
CA TRP A 13 8.66 2.99 -11.49
C TRP A 13 9.09 3.45 -12.87
N GLN A 14 10.15 2.84 -13.39
CA GLN A 14 10.74 3.24 -14.69
C GLN A 14 9.99 2.71 -15.91
N SER A 15 9.23 1.65 -15.76
CA SER A 15 8.52 1.01 -16.86
C SER A 15 7.07 1.48 -16.95
N TRP A 16 6.59 1.69 -18.16
CA TRP A 16 5.17 1.96 -18.47
C TRP A 16 4.34 0.69 -18.61
N ASP A 17 4.96 -0.48 -18.46
CA ASP A 17 4.27 -1.76 -18.58
C ASP A 17 3.55 -2.11 -17.28
N THR A 18 2.24 -1.95 -17.29
CA THR A 18 1.37 -2.29 -16.14
C THR A 18 1.35 -3.79 -15.84
N ARG A 19 1.75 -4.65 -16.78
CA ARG A 19 1.88 -6.10 -16.54
C ARG A 19 3.06 -6.38 -15.62
N LEU A 20 4.19 -5.72 -15.84
CA LEU A 20 5.36 -5.83 -14.96
C LEU A 20 5.04 -5.36 -13.54
N LEU A 21 4.27 -4.28 -13.39
CA LEU A 21 3.81 -3.84 -12.08
C LEU A 21 3.02 -4.95 -11.35
N GLY A 22 2.08 -5.58 -12.06
CA GLY A 22 1.29 -6.68 -11.51
C GLY A 22 2.17 -7.89 -11.11
N ILE A 23 3.13 -8.26 -11.95
CA ILE A 23 4.08 -9.34 -11.67
C ILE A 23 4.90 -9.00 -10.43
N CYS A 24 5.50 -7.82 -10.34
CA CYS A 24 6.27 -7.39 -9.19
C CYS A 24 5.44 -7.36 -7.91
N ALA A 25 4.19 -6.90 -7.97
CA ALA A 25 3.29 -6.91 -6.83
C ALA A 25 3.01 -8.33 -6.33
N LEU A 26 2.87 -9.30 -7.24
CA LEU A 26 2.63 -10.71 -6.88
C LEU A 26 3.91 -11.40 -6.37
N GLU A 27 5.05 -11.17 -7.00
CA GLU A 27 6.35 -11.77 -6.60
C GLU A 27 6.81 -11.32 -5.21
N THR A 28 6.49 -10.07 -4.84
CA THR A 28 6.84 -9.52 -3.53
C THR A 28 5.74 -9.69 -2.49
N ALA A 29 4.60 -10.23 -2.87
CA ALA A 29 3.42 -10.34 -2.02
C ALA A 29 3.68 -11.16 -0.76
N VAL A 30 3.08 -10.74 0.33
CA VAL A 30 2.88 -11.60 1.49
C VAL A 30 1.86 -12.67 1.09
N PRO A 31 2.15 -13.98 1.25
CA PRO A 31 1.28 -15.04 0.80
C PRO A 31 -0.15 -14.92 1.32
N GLY A 32 -1.13 -14.97 0.41
CA GLY A 32 -2.55 -14.83 0.75
C GLY A 32 -3.03 -13.42 1.06
N MET A 33 -2.16 -12.39 0.92
CA MET A 33 -2.46 -11.00 1.29
C MET A 33 -2.53 -10.06 0.09
N VAL A 34 -3.08 -10.53 -1.02
CA VAL A 34 -3.31 -9.73 -2.23
C VAL A 34 -4.71 -10.01 -2.75
N TRP A 35 -5.44 -8.96 -3.08
CA TRP A 35 -6.83 -9.04 -3.54
C TRP A 35 -7.08 -8.15 -4.75
N SER A 36 -8.06 -8.55 -5.55
CA SER A 36 -8.61 -7.71 -6.61
C SER A 36 -10.13 -7.62 -6.48
N ILE A 37 -10.66 -6.46 -6.84
CA ILE A 37 -12.10 -6.21 -6.89
C ILE A 37 -12.50 -5.99 -8.35
N TRP A 38 -13.58 -6.63 -8.74
CA TRP A 38 -14.18 -6.51 -10.07
C TRP A 38 -15.53 -5.81 -9.95
N HIS A 39 -15.81 -4.93 -10.88
CA HIS A 39 -17.08 -4.21 -11.00
C HIS A 39 -17.59 -4.34 -12.42
N ASP A 40 -18.80 -4.89 -12.59
CA ASP A 40 -19.41 -5.16 -13.90
C ASP A 40 -18.47 -5.91 -14.87
N GLY A 41 -17.80 -6.96 -14.36
CA GLY A 41 -16.88 -7.77 -15.14
C GLY A 41 -15.55 -7.09 -15.52
N GLN A 42 -15.27 -5.90 -14.99
CA GLN A 42 -14.03 -5.16 -15.21
C GLN A 42 -13.23 -5.01 -13.91
N PRO A 43 -11.87 -5.05 -13.97
CA PRO A 43 -11.06 -4.80 -12.80
C PRO A 43 -11.29 -3.37 -12.28
N ALA A 44 -11.60 -3.23 -11.01
CA ALA A 44 -11.86 -1.96 -10.36
C ALA A 44 -10.72 -1.53 -9.43
N ALA A 45 -10.19 -2.45 -8.64
CA ALA A 45 -9.13 -2.21 -7.69
C ALA A 45 -8.25 -3.45 -7.49
N ALA A 46 -6.99 -3.22 -7.14
CA ALA A 46 -6.10 -4.22 -6.57
C ALA A 46 -5.42 -3.60 -5.35
N TYR A 47 -5.22 -4.39 -4.30
CA TYR A 47 -4.58 -3.97 -3.07
C TYR A 47 -4.00 -5.16 -2.34
N GLY A 48 -3.05 -4.89 -1.47
CA GLY A 48 -2.41 -5.96 -0.72
C GLY A 48 -1.20 -5.49 0.07
N PHE A 49 -0.47 -6.48 0.54
CA PHE A 49 0.76 -6.31 1.30
C PHE A 49 1.91 -7.01 0.61
N SER A 50 3.04 -6.33 0.54
CA SER A 50 4.32 -6.86 0.10
C SER A 50 5.32 -6.82 1.25
N ARG A 51 6.36 -7.63 1.19
CA ARG A 51 7.47 -7.51 2.13
C ARG A 51 8.21 -6.20 1.88
N ALA A 52 8.41 -5.41 2.92
CA ALA A 52 9.12 -4.13 2.82
C ALA A 52 10.64 -4.32 2.77
N ALA A 53 11.16 -5.42 3.32
CA ALA A 53 12.57 -5.76 3.31
C ALA A 53 12.76 -7.27 3.08
N ALA A 54 13.82 -7.63 2.36
CA ALA A 54 14.07 -9.02 1.94
C ALA A 54 14.30 -10.00 3.11
N PHE A 55 14.88 -9.51 4.20
CA PHE A 55 15.29 -10.33 5.35
C PHE A 55 14.46 -10.08 6.62
N ASP A 56 13.38 -9.30 6.51
CA ASP A 56 12.50 -8.95 7.62
C ASP A 56 11.06 -9.40 7.28
N PRO A 57 10.67 -10.63 7.64
CA PRO A 57 9.42 -11.23 7.17
C PRO A 57 8.18 -10.61 7.79
N ASP A 58 8.28 -9.91 8.90
CA ASP A 58 7.19 -9.24 9.61
C ASP A 58 7.17 -7.71 9.43
N HIS A 59 7.94 -7.20 8.47
CA HIS A 59 7.90 -5.82 8.00
C HIS A 59 7.23 -5.76 6.62
N TRP A 60 6.01 -5.25 6.56
CA TRP A 60 5.20 -5.23 5.36
C TRP A 60 4.96 -3.82 4.84
N GLN A 61 4.73 -3.73 3.55
CA GLN A 61 4.33 -2.50 2.86
C GLN A 61 2.97 -2.70 2.21
N ALA A 62 2.02 -1.84 2.58
CA ALA A 62 0.71 -1.79 1.95
C ALA A 62 0.77 -1.05 0.62
N TRP A 63 -0.06 -1.48 -0.33
CA TRP A 63 -0.25 -0.81 -1.61
C TRP A 63 -1.68 -0.98 -2.09
N ALA A 64 -2.16 -0.03 -2.88
CA ALA A 64 -3.44 -0.09 -3.55
C ALA A 64 -3.42 0.75 -4.82
N PHE A 65 -4.02 0.24 -5.87
CA PHE A 65 -4.23 0.98 -7.11
C PHE A 65 -5.50 0.50 -7.82
N GLY A 66 -6.00 1.28 -8.74
CA GLY A 66 -7.24 0.90 -9.42
C GLY A 66 -7.56 1.70 -10.67
N THR A 67 -8.77 1.50 -11.13
CA THR A 67 -9.38 2.20 -12.26
C THR A 67 -10.24 3.36 -11.77
N VAL A 68 -10.94 4.01 -12.68
CA VAL A 68 -11.92 5.08 -12.35
C VAL A 68 -13.01 4.61 -11.36
N HIS A 69 -13.21 3.31 -11.21
CA HIS A 69 -14.16 2.73 -10.27
C HIS A 69 -13.62 2.55 -8.85
N PHE A 70 -12.34 2.80 -8.61
CA PHE A 70 -11.68 2.61 -7.31
C PHE A 70 -12.43 3.28 -6.16
N LYS A 71 -12.88 4.52 -6.35
CA LYS A 71 -13.59 5.27 -5.29
C LYS A 71 -14.84 4.53 -4.77
N ARG A 72 -15.51 3.77 -5.64
CA ARG A 72 -16.67 2.95 -5.25
C ARG A 72 -16.27 1.73 -4.42
N CYS A 73 -15.03 1.27 -4.58
CA CYS A 73 -14.49 0.11 -3.87
C CYS A 73 -13.94 0.46 -2.47
N VAL A 74 -13.64 1.73 -2.20
CA VAL A 74 -13.01 2.16 -0.94
C VAL A 74 -13.77 1.69 0.30
N PRO A 75 -15.11 1.78 0.40
CA PRO A 75 -15.82 1.28 1.57
C PRO A 75 -15.68 -0.24 1.75
N LEU A 76 -15.69 -1.00 0.66
CA LEU A 76 -15.50 -2.45 0.69
C LEU A 76 -14.07 -2.82 1.11
N ILE A 77 -13.08 -2.14 0.55
CA ILE A 77 -11.67 -2.34 0.92
C ILE A 77 -11.47 -1.99 2.40
N THR A 78 -11.99 -0.86 2.85
CA THR A 78 -11.88 -0.42 4.25
C THR A 78 -12.50 -1.45 5.20
N ARG A 79 -13.68 -1.98 4.88
CA ARG A 79 -14.32 -3.03 5.68
C ARG A 79 -13.45 -4.28 5.74
N HIS A 80 -12.99 -4.77 4.58
CA HIS A 80 -12.14 -5.96 4.52
C HIS A 80 -10.81 -5.76 5.27
N LEU A 81 -10.15 -4.61 5.14
CA LEU A 81 -8.93 -4.31 5.88
C LEU A 81 -9.17 -4.33 7.42
N ASN A 82 -10.32 -3.84 7.88
CA ASN A 82 -10.69 -3.93 9.29
C ASN A 82 -10.97 -5.38 9.73
N GLU A 83 -11.58 -6.20 8.88
CA GLU A 83 -11.84 -7.62 9.15
C GLU A 83 -10.54 -8.43 9.28
N ILE A 84 -9.54 -8.17 8.44
CA ILE A 84 -8.25 -8.87 8.48
C ILE A 84 -7.24 -8.25 9.46
N ARG A 85 -7.56 -7.11 10.06
CA ARG A 85 -6.67 -6.41 11.02
C ARG A 85 -6.08 -7.33 12.08
N PRO A 86 -6.82 -8.23 12.75
CA PRO A 86 -6.27 -9.13 13.76
C PRO A 86 -5.20 -10.07 13.20
N ILE A 87 -5.33 -10.50 11.93
CA ILE A 87 -4.34 -11.34 11.26
C ILE A 87 -3.07 -10.53 10.99
N VAL A 88 -3.23 -9.33 10.44
CA VAL A 88 -2.11 -8.41 10.17
C VAL A 88 -1.37 -8.08 11.47
N GLU A 89 -2.09 -7.73 12.53
CA GLU A 89 -1.48 -7.42 13.84
C GLU A 89 -0.75 -8.62 14.45
N ARG A 90 -1.21 -9.85 14.21
CA ARG A 90 -0.52 -11.06 14.66
C ARG A 90 0.80 -11.29 13.92
N ASP A 91 0.80 -11.14 12.59
CA ASP A 91 1.86 -11.61 11.71
C ASP A 91 2.82 -10.49 11.28
N CYS A 92 2.39 -9.23 11.39
CA CYS A 92 3.15 -8.06 10.97
C CYS A 92 3.52 -7.20 12.21
N ARG A 93 4.82 -6.98 12.42
CA ARG A 93 5.34 -6.08 13.46
C ARG A 93 5.24 -4.62 13.03
N ARG A 94 5.53 -4.36 11.76
CA ARG A 94 5.50 -3.03 11.16
C ARG A 94 4.84 -3.09 9.79
N LEU A 95 3.72 -2.43 9.66
CA LEU A 95 3.10 -2.14 8.38
C LEU A 95 3.39 -0.69 8.01
N GLN A 96 3.79 -0.44 6.78
CA GLN A 96 4.01 0.90 6.27
C GLN A 96 3.32 1.10 4.92
N VAL A 97 3.09 2.35 4.57
CA VAL A 97 2.67 2.78 3.23
C VAL A 97 3.37 4.08 2.89
N ILE A 98 3.75 4.21 1.65
CA ILE A 98 4.39 5.41 1.10
C ILE A 98 3.43 5.98 0.07
N THR A 99 3.15 7.27 0.14
CA THR A 99 2.26 7.94 -0.80
C THR A 99 2.80 9.32 -1.18
N HIS A 100 2.57 9.73 -2.43
CA HIS A 100 2.98 11.03 -2.95
C HIS A 100 2.42 12.16 -2.10
N ASP A 101 3.20 13.20 -1.84
CA ASP A 101 2.83 14.31 -0.95
C ASP A 101 1.54 15.03 -1.37
N GLY A 102 1.29 15.15 -2.66
CA GLY A 102 0.08 15.75 -3.22
C GLY A 102 -1.15 14.84 -3.31
N HIS A 103 -1.09 13.62 -2.78
CA HIS A 103 -2.21 12.68 -2.85
C HIS A 103 -3.15 12.77 -1.63
N ASP A 104 -3.77 13.93 -1.41
CA ASP A 104 -4.58 14.24 -0.22
C ASP A 104 -5.67 13.20 0.11
N ILE A 105 -6.28 12.61 -0.92
CA ILE A 105 -7.33 11.60 -0.72
C ILE A 105 -6.74 10.34 -0.09
N ALA A 106 -5.54 9.92 -0.53
CA ALA A 106 -4.85 8.78 0.06
C ALA A 106 -4.43 9.07 1.50
N HIS A 107 -3.90 10.27 1.78
CA HIS A 107 -3.54 10.69 3.13
C HIS A 107 -4.72 10.53 4.11
N ARG A 108 -5.88 11.13 3.76
CA ARG A 108 -7.08 11.04 4.60
C ARG A 108 -7.57 9.60 4.80
N TRP A 109 -7.49 8.77 3.76
CA TRP A 109 -7.89 7.37 3.87
C TRP A 109 -6.96 6.57 4.76
N ILE A 110 -5.64 6.72 4.60
CA ILE A 110 -4.61 6.07 5.43
C ILE A 110 -4.80 6.46 6.91
N GLU A 111 -4.98 7.76 7.19
CA GLU A 111 -5.24 8.26 8.54
C GLU A 111 -6.54 7.71 9.13
N SER A 112 -7.60 7.58 8.31
CA SER A 112 -8.87 6.96 8.75
C SER A 112 -8.75 5.48 9.11
N LEU A 113 -7.75 4.80 8.56
CA LEU A 113 -7.39 3.41 8.91
C LEU A 113 -6.47 3.32 10.14
N GLY A 114 -6.11 4.45 10.74
CA GLY A 114 -5.24 4.53 11.91
C GLY A 114 -3.75 4.59 11.58
N GLY A 115 -3.38 4.89 10.34
CA GLY A 115 -1.99 5.11 9.94
C GLY A 115 -1.44 6.40 10.54
N GLU A 116 -0.26 6.34 11.13
CA GLU A 116 0.44 7.48 11.70
C GLU A 116 1.50 8.00 10.72
N LYS A 117 1.50 9.31 10.45
CA LYS A 117 2.50 9.94 9.61
C LYS A 117 3.85 9.98 10.35
N GLU A 118 4.82 9.23 9.88
CA GLU A 118 6.16 9.19 10.48
C GLU A 118 7.09 10.27 9.92
N GLY A 119 6.97 10.61 8.65
CA GLY A 119 7.86 11.61 8.09
C GLY A 119 7.70 11.87 6.61
N LEU A 120 8.44 12.89 6.17
CA LEU A 120 8.61 13.28 4.78
C LEU A 120 9.86 12.61 4.19
N LEU A 121 9.67 11.89 3.11
CA LEU A 121 10.74 11.32 2.30
C LEU A 121 11.04 12.29 1.15
N ARG A 122 12.03 13.18 1.37
CA ARG A 122 12.41 14.19 0.38
C ARG A 122 13.09 13.57 -0.83
N SER A 123 12.71 14.02 -2.02
CA SER A 123 13.27 13.54 -3.30
C SER A 123 13.23 12.01 -3.41
N TYR A 124 12.18 11.40 -2.90
CA TYR A 124 12.01 9.95 -2.94
C TYR A 124 11.62 9.46 -4.33
N GLY A 125 10.85 10.26 -5.05
CA GLY A 125 10.53 10.03 -6.44
C GLY A 125 11.74 10.26 -7.36
N ARG A 126 11.75 9.62 -8.50
CA ARG A 126 12.87 9.63 -9.46
C ARG A 126 13.16 11.00 -10.07
N SER A 127 12.18 11.89 -10.10
CA SER A 127 12.32 13.27 -10.58
C SER A 127 12.37 14.30 -9.43
N GLY A 128 12.56 13.83 -8.19
CA GLY A 128 12.68 14.68 -7.01
C GLY A 128 11.36 14.91 -6.27
N GLU A 129 10.33 14.12 -6.55
CA GLU A 129 9.05 14.22 -5.86
C GLU A 129 9.20 13.77 -4.40
N ASP A 130 8.49 14.46 -3.51
CA ASP A 130 8.43 14.12 -2.10
C ASP A 130 7.28 13.14 -1.83
N PHE A 131 7.48 12.29 -0.84
CA PHE A 131 6.49 11.31 -0.40
C PHE A 131 6.35 11.35 1.11
N PHE A 132 5.19 10.97 1.62
CA PHE A 132 5.00 10.72 3.04
C PHE A 132 5.05 9.22 3.35
N LEU A 133 5.67 8.91 4.47
CA LEU A 133 5.68 7.59 5.08
C LEU A 133 4.65 7.58 6.22
N TYR A 134 3.74 6.62 6.15
CA TYR A 134 2.81 6.28 7.22
C TYR A 134 3.08 4.88 7.72
N SER A 135 2.79 4.62 8.99
CA SER A 135 2.96 3.31 9.57
C SER A 135 1.91 2.94 10.60
N TRP A 136 1.81 1.65 10.82
CA TRP A 136 1.16 0.98 11.95
C TRP A 136 2.22 0.12 12.61
N VAL A 137 2.68 0.54 13.80
CA VAL A 137 3.75 -0.13 14.53
C VAL A 137 3.15 -0.85 15.72
N ARG A 138 3.53 -2.11 15.90
CA ARG A 138 3.18 -2.88 17.07
C ARG A 138 4.38 -2.94 18.00
N ASP A 139 4.19 -2.41 19.21
CA ASP A 139 5.15 -2.58 20.28
C ASP A 139 5.17 -4.07 20.72
N ARG A 140 6.18 -4.78 20.27
CA ARG A 140 6.51 -6.09 20.84
C ARG A 140 7.59 -5.88 21.89
N PRO A 141 7.50 -6.57 23.06
CA PRO A 141 8.62 -6.56 23.99
C PRO A 141 9.87 -7.02 23.26
N VAL A 142 10.93 -6.22 23.34
CA VAL A 142 12.24 -6.56 22.76
C VAL A 142 12.71 -7.82 23.48
N THR A 143 12.56 -8.97 22.83
CA THR A 143 13.28 -10.18 23.25
C THR A 143 14.74 -9.91 22.93
N ALA A 144 15.56 -9.76 23.98
CA ALA A 144 16.99 -9.65 23.85
C ALA A 144 17.52 -10.82 22.98
N CYS A 145 18.26 -10.47 21.92
CA CYS A 145 19.03 -11.45 21.16
C CYS A 145 20.12 -12.05 22.04
#